data_4ebe0751117d483175d63133a9219d92
#
_entry.id   4ebe0751117d483175d63133a9219d92
#
_cell.length_a   1.000
_cell.length_b   1.000
_cell.length_c   1.000
_cell.angle_alpha   90.00
_cell.angle_beta   90.00
_cell.angle_gamma   90.00
#
_symmetry.space_group_name_H-M   'P 1'
#
loop_
_entity.id
_entity.type
_entity.pdbx_description
1 polymer ?
#
loop_
_entity_poly.entity_id
_entity_poly.type
_entity_poly.pdbx_seq_one_letter_code
_entity_poly.pdbx_strand_id
1 'polypeptide(L)'
;NANPEDFLDWDAPLSAQPEAVRKIAMSASLDAAKGPTKAKLRAFQAGTENPAMGMVATGQDLHRALSDYGSADASSVFREAGIPGIKYLDAGSRGAGDGSRNYVVFDENLISIVKKYGIAGAATMLGMSQADVAEAMGGQQ
;
A
#
# COMPACT_ATOMS: atom_id res chain seq x y z
N ASN A 1 -6.57 -2.10 14.94
CA ASN A 1 -6.82 -3.35 14.21
C ASN A 1 -6.54 -3.16 12.73
N ALA A 2 -5.66 -3.98 12.20
CA ALA A 2 -5.28 -3.91 10.79
C ALA A 2 -6.05 -4.97 10.00
N ASN A 3 -6.93 -4.51 9.12
CA ASN A 3 -7.62 -5.38 8.17
C ASN A 3 -6.86 -5.36 6.85
N PRO A 4 -6.78 -6.49 6.13
CA PRO A 4 -6.11 -6.51 4.83
C PRO A 4 -6.61 -5.44 3.87
N GLU A 5 -7.88 -5.09 3.95
CA GLU A 5 -8.50 -4.07 3.10
C GLU A 5 -8.06 -2.65 3.42
N ASP A 6 -7.43 -2.43 4.58
CA ASP A 6 -6.92 -1.11 4.97
C ASP A 6 -5.50 -0.85 4.46
N PHE A 7 -4.85 -1.86 3.91
CA PHE A 7 -3.49 -1.74 3.38
C PHE A 7 -3.47 -1.00 2.05
N LEU A 8 -2.38 -0.29 1.80
CA LEU A 8 -2.11 0.27 0.47
C LEU A 8 -1.90 -0.90 -0.50
N ASP A 9 -2.73 -0.99 -1.53
CA ASP A 9 -2.58 -2.02 -2.55
C ASP A 9 -1.64 -1.52 -3.64
N TRP A 10 -0.45 -2.12 -3.70
CA TRP A 10 0.61 -1.72 -4.62
C TRP A 10 0.18 -1.78 -6.08
N ASP A 11 -0.63 -2.78 -6.42
CA ASP A 11 -0.99 -3.09 -7.80
C ASP A 11 -2.33 -2.51 -8.23
N ALA A 12 -3.15 -2.03 -7.29
CA ALA A 12 -4.48 -1.53 -7.60
C ALA A 12 -4.46 -0.04 -7.94
N PRO A 13 -5.40 0.42 -8.78
CA PRO A 13 -5.52 1.85 -9.04
C PRO A 13 -5.89 2.63 -7.77
N LEU A 14 -5.50 3.89 -7.71
CA LEU A 14 -5.77 4.74 -6.55
C LEU A 14 -7.27 4.88 -6.27
N SER A 15 -8.10 4.86 -7.32
CA SER A 15 -9.54 4.93 -7.16
C SER A 15 -10.14 3.74 -6.41
N ALA A 16 -9.43 2.61 -6.35
CA ALA A 16 -9.87 1.40 -5.64
C ALA A 16 -9.20 1.25 -4.27
N GLN A 17 -8.41 2.21 -3.85
CA GLN A 17 -7.70 2.15 -2.56
C GLN A 17 -8.62 2.54 -1.40
N PRO A 18 -8.21 2.20 -0.15
CA PRO A 18 -8.89 2.72 1.03
C PRO A 18 -8.98 4.25 1.02
N GLU A 19 -10.00 4.78 1.68
CA GLU A 19 -10.22 6.23 1.71
C GLU A 19 -9.00 7.00 2.22
N ALA A 20 -8.32 6.49 3.24
CA ALA A 20 -7.13 7.15 3.78
C ALA A 20 -6.03 7.28 2.72
N VAL A 21 -5.85 6.27 1.88
CA VAL A 21 -4.89 6.31 0.77
C VAL A 21 -5.31 7.34 -0.26
N ARG A 22 -6.59 7.35 -0.62
CA ARG A 22 -7.11 8.31 -1.61
C ARG A 22 -6.93 9.75 -1.14
N LYS A 23 -7.14 10.01 0.15
CA LYS A 23 -6.94 11.35 0.72
C LYS A 23 -5.50 11.79 0.61
N ILE A 24 -4.56 10.90 0.91
CA ILE A 24 -3.13 11.19 0.76
C ILE A 24 -2.82 11.53 -0.70
N ALA A 25 -3.33 10.73 -1.63
CA ALA A 25 -3.08 10.93 -3.05
C ALA A 25 -3.63 12.27 -3.55
N MET A 26 -4.81 12.67 -3.07
CA MET A 26 -5.41 13.93 -3.47
C MET A 26 -4.67 15.15 -2.94
N SER A 27 -4.02 15.03 -1.79
CA SER A 27 -3.32 16.15 -1.15
C SER A 27 -1.81 16.13 -1.37
N ALA A 28 -1.27 15.08 -2.01
CA ALA A 28 0.16 14.96 -2.21
C ALA A 28 0.70 16.07 -3.12
N SER A 29 1.85 16.64 -2.73
CA SER A 29 2.56 17.58 -3.59
C SER A 29 3.25 16.82 -4.72
N LEU A 30 3.07 17.27 -5.95
CA LEU A 30 3.70 16.66 -7.11
C LEU A 30 4.86 17.47 -7.67
N ASP A 31 5.26 18.52 -6.96
CA ASP A 31 6.28 19.45 -7.46
C ASP A 31 7.61 18.76 -7.75
N ALA A 32 8.01 17.84 -6.89
CA ALA A 32 9.26 17.10 -7.05
C ALA A 32 9.13 15.83 -7.88
N ALA A 33 7.90 15.35 -8.11
CA ALA A 33 7.67 14.12 -8.87
C ALA A 33 8.03 14.33 -10.34
N LYS A 34 8.41 13.26 -11.02
CA LYS A 34 8.88 13.33 -12.41
C LYS A 34 8.27 12.22 -13.26
N GLY A 35 8.30 12.44 -14.57
CA GLY A 35 7.94 11.43 -15.56
C GLY A 35 6.51 10.91 -15.46
N PRO A 36 6.30 9.64 -15.80
CA PRO A 36 4.96 9.05 -15.79
C PRO A 36 4.30 9.08 -14.42
N THR A 37 5.07 8.93 -13.33
CA THR A 37 4.53 8.99 -11.97
C THR A 37 3.81 10.32 -11.73
N LYS A 38 4.45 11.43 -12.07
CA LYS A 38 3.85 12.75 -11.93
C LYS A 38 2.59 12.90 -12.76
N ALA A 39 2.66 12.50 -14.04
CA ALA A 39 1.54 12.60 -14.96
C ALA A 39 0.33 11.80 -14.49
N LYS A 40 0.55 10.57 -14.05
CA LYS A 40 -0.53 9.71 -13.57
C LYS A 40 -1.18 10.25 -12.28
N LEU A 41 -0.38 10.71 -11.33
CA LEU A 41 -0.91 11.27 -10.09
C LEU A 41 -1.65 12.58 -10.34
N ARG A 42 -1.14 13.40 -11.24
CA ARG A 42 -1.82 14.65 -11.61
C ARG A 42 -3.17 14.34 -12.25
N ALA A 43 -3.24 13.34 -13.12
CA ALA A 43 -4.50 12.92 -13.73
C ALA A 43 -5.48 12.41 -12.68
N PHE A 44 -5.01 11.65 -11.69
CA PHE A 44 -5.86 11.21 -10.60
C PHE A 44 -6.43 12.39 -9.82
N GLN A 45 -5.59 13.35 -9.44
CA GLN A 45 -6.03 14.54 -8.68
C GLN A 45 -7.01 15.40 -9.48
N ALA A 46 -6.85 15.45 -10.78
CA ALA A 46 -7.71 16.23 -11.66
C ALA A 46 -8.98 15.49 -12.12
N GLY A 47 -9.07 14.19 -11.84
CA GLY A 47 -10.18 13.38 -12.30
C GLY A 47 -10.16 13.09 -13.80
N THR A 48 -8.98 13.12 -14.41
CA THR A 48 -8.80 12.97 -15.85
C THR A 48 -8.03 11.70 -16.22
N GLU A 49 -8.06 10.69 -15.38
CA GLU A 49 -7.38 9.44 -15.69
C GLU A 49 -7.91 8.80 -16.97
N ASN A 50 -7.01 8.19 -17.74
CA ASN A 50 -7.37 7.54 -19.00
C ASN A 50 -6.77 6.12 -19.04
N PRO A 51 -7.54 5.09 -18.64
CA PRO A 51 -7.06 3.72 -18.66
C PRO A 51 -6.65 3.22 -20.03
N ALA A 52 -7.32 3.68 -21.09
CA ALA A 52 -7.01 3.26 -22.45
C ALA A 52 -5.62 3.69 -22.89
N MET A 53 -5.08 4.74 -22.29
CA MET A 53 -3.73 5.24 -22.57
C MET A 53 -2.71 4.86 -21.49
N GLY A 54 -3.09 4.00 -20.55
CA GLY A 54 -2.22 3.62 -19.46
C GLY A 54 -1.99 4.74 -18.43
N MET A 55 -2.85 5.73 -18.40
CA MET A 55 -2.72 6.89 -17.51
C MET A 55 -3.58 6.71 -16.28
N VAL A 56 -3.28 5.65 -15.50
CA VAL A 56 -3.96 5.35 -14.24
C VAL A 56 -2.90 5.18 -13.15
N ALA A 57 -3.00 5.99 -12.11
CA ALA A 57 -2.09 5.90 -10.97
C ALA A 57 -2.46 4.72 -10.08
N THR A 58 -1.45 4.04 -9.56
CA THR A 58 -1.58 2.90 -8.66
C THR A 58 -1.00 3.24 -7.29
N GLY A 59 -1.14 2.30 -6.34
CA GLY A 59 -0.49 2.42 -5.05
C GLY A 59 1.02 2.58 -5.19
N GLN A 60 1.63 1.87 -6.14
CA GLN A 60 3.06 2.00 -6.42
C GLN A 60 3.43 3.43 -6.80
N ASP A 61 2.64 4.07 -7.66
CA ASP A 61 2.92 5.45 -8.08
C ASP A 61 2.89 6.42 -6.90
N LEU A 62 1.91 6.26 -6.01
CA LEU A 62 1.83 7.10 -4.82
C LEU A 62 3.01 6.88 -3.89
N HIS A 63 3.35 5.63 -3.63
CA HIS A 63 4.49 5.30 -2.78
C HIS A 63 5.79 5.88 -3.35
N ARG A 64 5.98 5.75 -4.66
CA ARG A 64 7.16 6.29 -5.34
C ARG A 64 7.22 7.82 -5.23
N ALA A 65 6.09 8.49 -5.40
CA ALA A 65 6.05 9.94 -5.27
C ALA A 65 6.44 10.41 -3.88
N LEU A 66 6.03 9.68 -2.84
CA LEU A 66 6.35 10.05 -1.47
C LEU A 66 7.76 9.65 -1.06
N SER A 67 8.27 8.51 -1.56
CA SER A 67 9.59 8.01 -1.15
C SER A 67 10.73 8.53 -2.02
N ASP A 68 10.56 8.51 -3.34
CA ASP A 68 11.63 8.89 -4.27
C ASP A 68 11.73 10.39 -4.48
N TYR A 69 10.60 11.08 -4.43
CA TYR A 69 10.53 12.50 -4.73
C TYR A 69 10.12 13.35 -3.54
N GLY A 70 9.69 12.72 -2.44
CA GLY A 70 9.30 13.44 -1.24
C GLY A 70 10.46 13.61 -0.28
N SER A 71 10.31 14.57 0.62
CA SER A 71 11.30 14.80 1.70
C SER A 71 10.98 13.95 2.93
N ALA A 72 9.80 13.35 2.99
CA ALA A 72 9.36 12.55 4.12
C ALA A 72 9.46 11.06 3.79
N ASP A 73 9.61 10.26 4.83
CA ASP A 73 9.54 8.81 4.69
C ASP A 73 8.10 8.40 4.38
N ALA A 74 7.90 7.72 3.24
CA ALA A 74 6.57 7.28 2.82
C ALA A 74 5.89 6.40 3.88
N SER A 75 6.64 5.51 4.51
CA SER A 75 6.11 4.64 5.55
C SER A 75 5.52 5.44 6.72
N SER A 76 6.19 6.53 7.11
CA SER A 76 5.69 7.40 8.18
C SER A 76 4.42 8.11 7.78
N VAL A 77 4.33 8.60 6.54
CA VAL A 77 3.13 9.27 6.03
C VAL A 77 1.94 8.33 6.08
N PHE A 78 2.10 7.11 5.57
CA PHE A 78 1.03 6.13 5.56
C PHE A 78 0.65 5.69 6.97
N ARG A 79 1.64 5.43 7.82
CA ARG A 79 1.39 5.01 9.20
C ARG A 79 0.62 6.06 9.99
N GLU A 80 0.98 7.32 9.86
CA GLU A 80 0.29 8.43 10.53
C GLU A 80 -1.15 8.58 10.06
N ALA A 81 -1.44 8.16 8.84
CA ALA A 81 -2.80 8.18 8.30
C ALA A 81 -3.62 6.94 8.68
N GLY A 82 -3.03 6.02 9.44
CA GLY A 82 -3.71 4.81 9.87
C GLY A 82 -3.62 3.65 8.88
N ILE A 83 -2.75 3.74 7.88
CA ILE A 83 -2.54 2.68 6.90
C ILE A 83 -1.50 1.72 7.47
N PRO A 84 -1.84 0.44 7.69
CA PRO A 84 -0.95 -0.47 8.42
C PRO A 84 0.24 -0.95 7.60
N GLY A 85 0.17 -0.91 6.29
CA GLY A 85 1.27 -1.38 5.44
C GLY A 85 0.89 -1.45 3.98
N ILE A 86 1.67 -2.18 3.22
CA ILE A 86 1.48 -2.39 1.79
C ILE A 86 1.14 -3.85 1.54
N LYS A 87 0.18 -4.10 0.67
CA LYS A 87 -0.05 -5.43 0.11
C LYS A 87 0.23 -5.39 -1.38
N TYR A 88 0.82 -6.45 -1.91
CA TYR A 88 1.12 -6.54 -3.33
C TYR A 88 0.97 -7.98 -3.80
N LEU A 89 0.68 -8.15 -5.09
CA LEU A 89 0.56 -9.47 -5.67
C LEU A 89 1.91 -10.14 -5.73
N ASP A 90 1.95 -11.42 -5.32
CA ASP A 90 3.13 -12.24 -5.52
C ASP A 90 3.44 -12.34 -7.00
N ALA A 91 4.72 -12.33 -7.37
CA ALA A 91 5.16 -12.32 -8.75
C ALA A 91 4.57 -13.50 -9.56
N GLY A 92 4.45 -14.67 -8.93
CA GLY A 92 3.85 -15.84 -9.58
C GLY A 92 2.35 -15.75 -9.75
N SER A 93 1.69 -14.81 -9.09
CA SER A 93 0.23 -14.69 -9.08
C SER A 93 -0.29 -13.54 -9.92
N ARG A 94 0.58 -12.66 -10.40
CA ARG A 94 0.14 -11.45 -11.10
C ARG A 94 -0.66 -11.73 -12.38
N GLY A 95 -0.43 -12.85 -13.02
CA GLY A 95 -1.18 -13.23 -14.20
C GLY A 95 -2.40 -14.08 -13.91
N ALA A 96 -2.61 -14.48 -12.66
CA ALA A 96 -3.63 -15.44 -12.27
C ALA A 96 -4.91 -14.82 -11.67
N GLY A 97 -4.93 -13.51 -11.46
CA GLY A 97 -6.11 -12.80 -10.92
C GLY A 97 -6.31 -12.96 -9.42
N ASP A 98 -6.51 -14.17 -8.95
CA ASP A 98 -6.77 -14.48 -7.54
C ASP A 98 -5.51 -14.91 -6.78
N GLY A 99 -4.38 -14.37 -7.11
CA GLY A 99 -3.12 -14.79 -6.53
C GLY A 99 -2.94 -14.42 -5.06
N SER A 100 -1.92 -15.02 -4.47
CA SER A 100 -1.47 -14.70 -3.11
C SER A 100 -0.98 -13.27 -3.04
N ARG A 101 -1.17 -12.67 -1.87
CA ARG A 101 -0.64 -11.32 -1.60
C ARG A 101 0.44 -11.39 -0.55
N ASN A 102 1.45 -10.57 -0.72
CA ASN A 102 2.49 -10.36 0.26
C ASN A 102 2.21 -9.05 0.99
N TYR A 103 2.57 -8.97 2.25
CA TYR A 103 2.30 -7.82 3.09
C TYR A 103 3.60 -7.29 3.69
N VAL A 104 3.78 -5.97 3.65
CA VAL A 104 4.85 -5.27 4.36
C VAL A 104 4.19 -4.35 5.36
N VAL A 105 4.48 -4.54 6.65
CA VAL A 105 3.84 -3.82 7.73
C VAL A 105 4.65 -2.58 8.09
N PHE A 106 4.00 -1.42 8.18
CA PHE A 106 4.64 -0.17 8.57
C PHE A 106 4.71 0.00 10.09
N ASP A 107 3.77 -0.60 10.82
CA ASP A 107 3.60 -0.36 12.25
C ASP A 107 4.43 -1.34 13.07
N GLU A 108 5.39 -0.82 13.81
CA GLU A 108 6.21 -1.63 14.71
C GLU A 108 5.39 -2.35 15.78
N ASN A 109 4.24 -1.81 16.15
CA ASN A 109 3.37 -2.45 17.13
C ASN A 109 2.81 -3.77 16.61
N LEU A 110 2.51 -3.85 15.30
CA LEU A 110 2.06 -5.12 14.71
C LEU A 110 3.16 -6.16 14.77
N ILE A 111 4.39 -5.76 14.49
CA ILE A 111 5.54 -6.65 14.59
C ILE A 111 5.71 -7.13 16.03
N SER A 112 5.57 -6.23 16.98
CA SER A 112 5.65 -6.56 18.41
C SER A 112 4.58 -7.57 18.84
N ILE A 113 3.36 -7.41 18.32
CA ILE A 113 2.26 -8.34 18.59
C ILE A 113 2.62 -9.74 18.10
N VAL A 114 3.15 -9.85 16.88
CA VAL A 114 3.56 -11.13 16.32
C VAL A 114 4.67 -11.76 17.17
N LYS A 115 5.65 -10.97 17.56
CA LYS A 115 6.75 -11.47 18.40
C LYS A 115 6.26 -11.98 19.76
N LYS A 116 5.26 -11.30 20.34
CA LYS A 116 4.77 -11.62 21.68
C LYS A 116 3.79 -12.81 21.68
N TYR A 117 2.87 -12.83 20.72
CA TYR A 117 1.76 -13.78 20.71
C TYR A 117 1.83 -14.84 19.61
N GLY A 118 2.84 -14.76 18.76
CA GLY A 118 2.98 -15.64 17.62
C GLY A 118 2.03 -15.30 16.49
N ILE A 119 2.19 -16.00 15.36
CA ILE A 119 1.41 -15.72 14.14
C ILE A 119 -0.07 -15.96 14.37
N ALA A 120 -0.43 -17.08 15.02
CA ALA A 120 -1.83 -17.40 15.27
C ALA A 120 -2.50 -16.38 16.19
N GLY A 121 -1.81 -15.96 17.26
CA GLY A 121 -2.32 -14.94 18.17
C GLY A 121 -2.47 -13.59 17.48
N ALA A 122 -1.49 -13.20 16.68
CA ALA A 122 -1.55 -11.96 15.94
C ALA A 122 -2.69 -11.99 14.90
N ALA A 123 -2.89 -13.10 14.21
CA ALA A 123 -3.98 -13.25 13.26
C ALA A 123 -5.33 -13.03 13.92
N THR A 124 -5.54 -13.63 15.10
CA THR A 124 -6.78 -13.45 15.85
C THR A 124 -6.97 -12.00 16.27
N MET A 125 -5.94 -11.35 16.78
CA MET A 125 -6.02 -9.97 17.25
C MET A 125 -6.23 -8.98 16.12
N LEU A 126 -5.65 -9.26 14.95
CA LEU A 126 -5.68 -8.33 13.82
C LEU A 126 -6.81 -8.61 12.83
N GLY A 127 -7.55 -9.71 13.03
CA GLY A 127 -8.60 -10.10 12.10
C GLY A 127 -8.08 -10.59 10.75
N MET A 128 -6.82 -11.03 10.70
CA MET A 128 -6.17 -11.55 9.50
C MET A 128 -6.06 -13.07 9.58
N SER A 129 -5.86 -13.72 8.41
CA SER A 129 -5.54 -15.14 8.41
C SER A 129 -4.10 -15.35 8.86
N GLN A 130 -3.81 -16.57 9.34
CA GLN A 130 -2.44 -16.92 9.73
C GLN A 130 -1.49 -16.86 8.54
N ALA A 131 -1.96 -17.23 7.36
CA ALA A 131 -1.16 -17.16 6.13
C ALA A 131 -0.77 -15.72 5.81
N ASP A 132 -1.71 -14.78 5.94
CA ASP A 132 -1.44 -13.36 5.69
C ASP A 132 -0.44 -12.79 6.68
N VAL A 133 -0.57 -13.15 7.96
CA VAL A 133 0.38 -12.71 8.98
C VAL A 133 1.77 -13.27 8.72
N ALA A 134 1.84 -14.55 8.35
CA ALA A 134 3.12 -15.20 8.04
C ALA A 134 3.80 -14.54 6.84
N GLU A 135 3.04 -14.22 5.79
CA GLU A 135 3.57 -13.52 4.62
C GLU A 135 4.07 -12.12 4.97
N ALA A 136 3.33 -11.39 5.80
CA ALA A 136 3.74 -10.07 6.25
C ALA A 136 5.10 -10.11 6.97
N MET A 137 5.28 -11.12 7.82
CA MET A 137 6.55 -11.29 8.54
C MET A 137 7.67 -11.79 7.62
N GLY A 138 7.36 -12.69 6.71
CA GLY A 138 8.34 -13.20 5.73
C GLY A 138 8.76 -12.16 4.72
N GLY A 139 7.86 -11.28 4.32
CA GLY A 139 8.15 -10.23 3.34
C GLY A 139 9.10 -9.15 3.85
N GLN A 140 9.44 -9.17 5.13
CA GLN A 140 10.34 -8.20 5.74
C GLN A 140 11.80 -8.67 5.80
N GLN A 141 12.09 -9.84 5.30
CA GLN A 141 13.43 -10.40 5.32
C GLN A 141 14.29 -9.96 4.15
#